data_7c2b1518797b266cb6c7215fe394e8eb
#
_entry.id   7c2b1518797b266cb6c7215fe394e8eb
#
_cell.length_a   1.000
_cell.length_b   1.000
_cell.length_c   1.000
_cell.angle_alpha   90.00
_cell.angle_beta   90.00
_cell.angle_gamma   90.00
#
_symmetry.space_group_name_H-M   'P 1'
#
loop_
_entity.id
_entity.type
_entity.pdbx_description
1 polymer ?
#
loop_
_entity_poly.entity_id
_entity_poly.type
_entity_poly.pdbx_seq_one_letter_code
_entity_poly.pdbx_strand_id
1 'polypeptide(L)'
;MGSYLPSTSGEREQMLADLGFDSTDDLYAIVPEAARAGELDLPSGLTELELREKLGAMAAENTVFRSVFRGAGAYRRFVPALVKTVISKEEFVTAYTPYQAEVSQGVLQSIFEYQSMVCELTGMDVSNASLYDGATAAAEAVFMCQDRKRSGVVVSATVNPQTIETVKTYCESRGVEVEVIPAKGGATDAPAFAAALGEATACAIIQQPNYFGILEDAGDLIEAIHAAGAKAIMAADPVSLGILASPGELGVDICVAEGQSLGLPLSFGGPYLGIIACTSALMRKLPGRIVGQTQDAQGNRAFVLTLQAREQHIRREKASSNVCSNEALCALAAGTYLACMGPDGLARAASSSYAKAHYLAERLCEIDGFDLAWDAPFMNEFATTCPLDPAALERALAERGVLMGLPIEFVPDAASGGSGTSEAAAQGRPHGSPERGILWCATEMNSKAQIDEAVELVKEWAR
;
A
#
# COMPACT_ATOMS: atom_id res chain seq x y z
N MET A 1 37.88 -5.97 -17.92
CA MET A 1 36.92 -5.30 -17.06
C MET A 1 37.60 -4.88 -15.78
N GLY A 2 37.40 -3.66 -15.29
CA GLY A 2 37.85 -3.26 -13.96
C GLY A 2 37.20 -4.12 -12.88
N SER A 3 37.98 -4.57 -11.93
CA SER A 3 37.49 -5.26 -10.75
C SER A 3 36.85 -4.22 -9.79
N TYR A 4 35.68 -4.53 -9.18
CA TYR A 4 35.16 -3.74 -8.07
C TYR A 4 35.98 -3.89 -6.78
N LEU A 5 36.97 -4.82 -6.77
CA LEU A 5 37.90 -4.95 -5.66
C LEU A 5 38.92 -3.82 -5.75
N PRO A 6 39.14 -3.04 -4.69
CA PRO A 6 40.08 -1.91 -4.72
C PRO A 6 41.53 -2.33 -4.79
N SER A 7 41.85 -3.55 -4.34
CA SER A 7 43.22 -4.07 -4.31
C SER A 7 43.60 -4.76 -5.61
N THR A 8 44.78 -4.46 -6.15
CA THR A 8 45.36 -5.17 -7.27
C THR A 8 45.79 -6.59 -6.87
N SER A 9 46.04 -7.46 -7.86
CA SER A 9 46.56 -8.82 -7.59
C SER A 9 47.88 -8.80 -6.82
N GLY A 10 48.82 -7.90 -7.19
CA GLY A 10 50.08 -7.76 -6.49
C GLY A 10 49.96 -7.27 -5.06
N GLU A 11 49.04 -6.34 -4.80
CA GLU A 11 48.76 -5.90 -3.41
C GLU A 11 48.13 -7.02 -2.57
N ARG A 12 47.28 -7.86 -3.15
CA ARG A 12 46.71 -9.04 -2.44
C ARG A 12 47.82 -10.07 -2.13
N GLU A 13 48.70 -10.35 -3.09
CA GLU A 13 49.84 -11.24 -2.88
C GLU A 13 50.76 -10.72 -1.76
N GLN A 14 51.01 -9.42 -1.74
CA GLN A 14 51.82 -8.80 -0.68
C GLN A 14 51.13 -8.90 0.69
N MET A 15 49.80 -8.61 0.76
CA MET A 15 49.05 -8.75 2.00
C MET A 15 49.04 -10.19 2.54
N LEU A 16 48.89 -11.18 1.66
CA LEU A 16 48.95 -12.58 2.03
C LEU A 16 50.34 -12.96 2.55
N ALA A 17 51.40 -12.54 1.86
CA ALA A 17 52.78 -12.77 2.29
C ALA A 17 53.08 -12.12 3.65
N ASP A 18 52.60 -10.90 3.89
CA ASP A 18 52.74 -10.19 5.17
C ASP A 18 52.07 -10.93 6.32
N LEU A 19 50.99 -11.69 6.03
CA LEU A 19 50.26 -12.52 6.98
C LEU A 19 50.83 -13.96 7.08
N GLY A 20 51.80 -14.32 6.23
CA GLY A 20 52.38 -15.66 6.18
C GLY A 20 51.49 -16.69 5.49
N PHE A 21 50.64 -16.25 4.55
CA PHE A 21 49.78 -17.10 3.72
C PHE A 21 50.27 -17.12 2.27
N ASP A 22 50.11 -18.25 1.60
CA ASP A 22 50.40 -18.40 0.19
C ASP A 22 49.19 -18.09 -0.72
N SER A 23 47.98 -18.28 -0.18
CA SER A 23 46.74 -18.09 -0.91
C SER A 23 45.60 -17.62 -0.01
N THR A 24 44.52 -17.12 -0.63
CA THR A 24 43.26 -16.84 0.08
C THR A 24 42.63 -18.08 0.70
N ASP A 25 42.91 -19.27 0.16
CA ASP A 25 42.37 -20.54 0.69
C ASP A 25 42.93 -20.88 2.06
N ASP A 26 44.16 -20.40 2.38
CA ASP A 26 44.79 -20.58 3.68
C ASP A 26 44.01 -19.90 4.81
N LEU A 27 43.27 -18.81 4.49
CA LEU A 27 42.39 -18.15 5.44
C LEU A 27 41.20 -19.04 5.90
N TYR A 28 40.90 -20.05 5.08
CA TYR A 28 39.82 -21.01 5.36
C TYR A 28 40.36 -22.36 5.85
N ALA A 29 41.63 -22.45 6.22
CA ALA A 29 42.25 -23.70 6.68
C ALA A 29 41.54 -24.35 7.87
N ILE A 30 40.85 -23.54 8.69
CA ILE A 30 40.02 -24.01 9.83
C ILE A 30 38.71 -24.68 9.40
N VAL A 31 38.26 -24.51 8.15
CA VAL A 31 37.05 -25.14 7.63
C VAL A 31 37.41 -26.55 7.16
N PRO A 32 36.74 -27.60 7.70
CA PRO A 32 36.98 -28.97 7.24
C PRO A 32 36.77 -29.10 5.73
N GLU A 33 37.63 -29.87 5.04
CA GLU A 33 37.57 -30.04 3.58
C GLU A 33 36.18 -30.53 3.10
N ALA A 34 35.56 -31.42 3.85
CA ALA A 34 34.21 -31.91 3.55
C ALA A 34 33.10 -30.85 3.65
N ALA A 35 33.36 -29.70 4.28
CA ALA A 35 32.43 -28.59 4.40
C ALA A 35 32.76 -27.43 3.44
N ARG A 36 33.88 -27.53 2.67
CA ARG A 36 34.23 -26.52 1.68
C ARG A 36 33.41 -26.75 0.41
N ALA A 37 32.83 -25.70 -0.11
CA ALA A 37 32.25 -25.71 -1.44
C ALA A 37 33.40 -25.80 -2.47
N GLY A 38 33.27 -26.68 -3.45
CA GLY A 38 34.15 -26.70 -4.65
C GLY A 38 33.87 -25.49 -5.54
N GLU A 39 34.42 -25.54 -6.77
CA GLU A 39 34.03 -24.56 -7.78
C GLU A 39 32.51 -24.58 -8.01
N LEU A 40 31.92 -23.41 -8.00
CA LEU A 40 30.50 -23.28 -8.29
C LEU A 40 30.28 -23.45 -9.79
N ASP A 41 29.35 -24.35 -10.16
CA ASP A 41 28.91 -24.52 -11.55
C ASP A 41 28.00 -23.37 -11.98
N LEU A 42 28.63 -22.21 -12.14
CA LEU A 42 27.95 -20.97 -12.57
C LEU A 42 28.47 -20.54 -13.93
N PRO A 43 27.62 -20.02 -14.82
CA PRO A 43 28.06 -19.46 -16.07
C PRO A 43 28.99 -18.26 -15.83
N SER A 44 29.89 -18.02 -16.76
CA SER A 44 30.75 -16.82 -16.75
C SER A 44 29.89 -15.54 -16.67
N GLY A 45 30.36 -14.56 -15.90
CA GLY A 45 29.72 -13.26 -15.81
C GLY A 45 29.68 -12.57 -17.18
N LEU A 46 28.53 -11.97 -17.49
CA LEU A 46 28.35 -11.15 -18.69
C LEU A 46 29.07 -9.81 -18.54
N THR A 47 29.46 -9.20 -19.66
CA THR A 47 29.84 -7.79 -19.70
C THR A 47 28.61 -6.91 -19.42
N GLU A 48 28.82 -5.66 -19.01
CA GLU A 48 27.73 -4.72 -18.81
C GLU A 48 26.86 -4.53 -20.07
N LEU A 49 27.52 -4.51 -21.24
CA LEU A 49 26.82 -4.41 -22.53
C LEU A 49 25.89 -5.60 -22.77
N GLU A 50 26.42 -6.82 -22.66
CA GLU A 50 25.64 -8.06 -22.84
C GLU A 50 24.50 -8.17 -21.81
N LEU A 51 24.76 -7.75 -20.55
CA LEU A 51 23.74 -7.74 -19.49
C LEU A 51 22.61 -6.76 -19.82
N ARG A 52 22.95 -5.54 -20.28
CA ARG A 52 21.96 -4.54 -20.70
C ARG A 52 21.13 -5.01 -21.88
N GLU A 53 21.73 -5.64 -22.88
CA GLU A 53 21.03 -6.21 -24.03
C GLU A 53 20.07 -7.32 -23.60
N LYS A 54 20.55 -8.27 -22.78
CA LYS A 54 19.74 -9.39 -22.28
C LYS A 54 18.57 -8.93 -21.43
N LEU A 55 18.80 -8.07 -20.42
CA LEU A 55 17.74 -7.55 -19.56
C LEU A 55 16.79 -6.62 -20.32
N GLY A 56 17.31 -5.85 -21.28
CA GLY A 56 16.50 -5.02 -22.16
C GLY A 56 15.55 -5.84 -23.03
N ALA A 57 16.02 -6.96 -23.58
CA ALA A 57 15.19 -7.88 -24.34
C ALA A 57 14.08 -8.50 -23.46
N MET A 58 14.41 -8.96 -22.25
CA MET A 58 13.42 -9.48 -21.30
C MET A 58 12.40 -8.39 -20.89
N ALA A 59 12.85 -7.17 -20.66
CA ALA A 59 11.96 -6.05 -20.34
C ALA A 59 11.02 -5.71 -21.50
N ALA A 60 11.45 -5.86 -22.74
CA ALA A 60 10.64 -5.60 -23.94
C ALA A 60 9.50 -6.62 -24.15
N GLU A 61 9.53 -7.76 -23.46
CA GLU A 61 8.42 -8.72 -23.48
C GLU A 61 7.20 -8.24 -22.66
N ASN A 62 7.39 -7.24 -21.78
CA ASN A 62 6.29 -6.69 -21.02
C ASN A 62 5.40 -5.79 -21.88
N THR A 63 4.09 -5.84 -21.64
CA THR A 63 3.16 -4.93 -22.27
C THR A 63 3.13 -3.58 -21.55
N VAL A 64 3.48 -2.52 -22.26
CA VAL A 64 3.37 -1.14 -21.77
C VAL A 64 2.04 -0.55 -22.24
N PHE A 65 1.09 -0.44 -21.32
CA PHE A 65 -0.23 0.10 -21.61
C PHE A 65 -0.18 1.63 -21.72
N ARG A 66 -0.80 2.18 -22.78
CA ARG A 66 -0.95 3.64 -22.92
C ARG A 66 -2.04 4.21 -22.03
N SER A 67 -3.06 3.41 -21.72
CA SER A 67 -4.17 3.77 -20.83
C SER A 67 -4.37 2.68 -19.79
N VAL A 68 -4.54 3.09 -18.53
CA VAL A 68 -4.69 2.19 -17.38
C VAL A 68 -5.93 2.62 -16.61
N PHE A 69 -6.88 1.69 -16.45
CA PHE A 69 -8.12 1.86 -15.69
C PHE A 69 -8.23 0.86 -14.54
N ARG A 70 -7.09 0.35 -14.08
CA ARG A 70 -6.97 -0.57 -12.94
C ARG A 70 -6.42 0.14 -11.73
N GLY A 71 -7.07 -0.08 -10.59
CA GLY A 71 -6.65 0.35 -9.27
C GLY A 71 -6.52 -0.87 -8.36
N ALA A 72 -7.55 -1.13 -7.54
CA ALA A 72 -7.62 -2.26 -6.60
C ALA A 72 -6.50 -2.25 -5.55
N GLY A 73 -6.16 -1.05 -5.05
CA GLY A 73 -5.17 -0.87 -3.98
C GLY A 73 -3.82 -0.32 -4.41
N ALA A 74 -3.52 -0.26 -5.73
CA ALA A 74 -2.34 0.42 -6.27
C ALA A 74 -2.73 1.29 -7.46
N TYR A 75 -2.25 2.53 -7.50
CA TYR A 75 -2.77 3.53 -8.41
C TYR A 75 -1.68 4.20 -9.25
N ARG A 76 -1.93 4.32 -10.55
CA ARG A 76 -1.11 5.13 -11.42
C ARG A 76 -1.39 6.61 -11.15
N ARG A 77 -0.47 7.29 -10.46
CA ARG A 77 -0.57 8.71 -10.10
C ARG A 77 0.52 9.53 -10.78
N PHE A 78 0.30 10.83 -10.90
CA PHE A 78 1.33 11.75 -11.37
C PHE A 78 2.42 11.91 -10.30
N VAL A 79 3.68 11.70 -10.69
CA VAL A 79 4.83 11.88 -9.81
C VAL A 79 5.62 13.09 -10.29
N PRO A 80 5.72 14.17 -9.49
CA PRO A 80 6.54 15.33 -9.82
C PRO A 80 8.01 14.94 -10.05
N ALA A 81 8.66 15.56 -11.07
CA ALA A 81 10.06 15.25 -11.42
C ALA A 81 11.03 15.46 -10.23
N LEU A 82 10.70 16.39 -9.34
CA LEU A 82 11.50 16.68 -8.15
C LEU A 82 11.59 15.47 -7.20
N VAL A 83 10.55 14.65 -7.09
CA VAL A 83 10.57 13.42 -6.27
C VAL A 83 11.72 12.53 -6.71
N LYS A 84 11.80 12.21 -8.02
CA LYS A 84 12.89 11.40 -8.57
C LYS A 84 14.26 12.02 -8.35
N THR A 85 14.36 13.34 -8.47
CA THR A 85 15.63 14.06 -8.25
C THR A 85 16.10 13.94 -6.80
N VAL A 86 15.18 14.07 -5.83
CA VAL A 86 15.53 14.00 -4.40
C VAL A 86 15.93 12.58 -4.01
N ILE A 87 15.13 11.58 -4.36
CA ILE A 87 15.42 10.18 -3.99
C ILE A 87 16.65 9.58 -4.71
N SER A 88 17.16 10.25 -5.75
CA SER A 88 18.37 9.83 -6.47
C SER A 88 19.66 10.45 -5.92
N LYS A 89 19.57 11.31 -4.89
CA LYS A 89 20.75 11.92 -4.27
C LYS A 89 21.52 10.87 -3.47
N GLU A 90 22.85 10.89 -3.61
CA GLU A 90 23.74 9.93 -2.95
C GLU A 90 23.58 9.93 -1.44
N GLU A 91 23.33 11.09 -0.84
CA GLU A 91 23.15 11.27 0.60
C GLU A 91 21.97 10.46 1.16
N PHE A 92 20.95 10.21 0.35
CA PHE A 92 19.81 9.40 0.73
C PHE A 92 19.92 7.95 0.25
N VAL A 93 20.40 7.73 -0.98
CA VAL A 93 20.52 6.38 -1.57
C VAL A 93 21.49 5.51 -0.79
N THR A 94 22.60 6.09 -0.28
CA THR A 94 23.60 5.37 0.51
C THR A 94 23.28 5.33 1.99
N ALA A 95 22.27 6.07 2.47
CA ALA A 95 21.89 6.06 3.86
C ALA A 95 21.26 4.71 4.24
N TYR A 96 21.65 4.19 5.40
CA TYR A 96 21.00 3.05 6.02
C TYR A 96 20.14 3.54 7.20
N THR A 97 20.19 2.87 8.33
CA THR A 97 19.46 3.31 9.51
C THR A 97 20.20 4.42 10.23
N PRO A 98 19.54 5.54 10.57
CA PRO A 98 20.18 6.67 11.22
C PRO A 98 20.39 6.43 12.73
N TYR A 99 21.20 5.45 13.10
CA TYR A 99 21.47 5.13 14.51
C TYR A 99 22.26 6.21 15.25
N GLN A 100 23.21 6.85 14.56
CA GLN A 100 24.04 7.91 15.12
C GLN A 100 23.44 9.27 14.72
N ALA A 101 22.76 9.91 15.65
CA ALA A 101 22.10 11.19 15.40
C ALA A 101 23.08 12.26 14.91
N GLU A 102 24.32 12.26 15.43
CA GLU A 102 25.35 13.26 15.15
C GLU A 102 25.73 13.35 13.67
N VAL A 103 25.67 12.23 12.94
CA VAL A 103 26.03 12.16 11.51
C VAL A 103 24.84 11.99 10.60
N SER A 104 23.63 11.88 11.14
CA SER A 104 22.41 11.52 10.40
C SER A 104 21.33 12.59 10.48
N GLN A 105 21.69 13.84 10.81
CA GLN A 105 20.70 14.90 11.06
C GLN A 105 19.78 15.15 9.85
N GLY A 106 20.31 15.15 8.63
CA GLY A 106 19.50 15.36 7.42
C GLY A 106 18.50 14.22 7.17
N VAL A 107 18.90 12.97 7.38
CA VAL A 107 18.00 11.81 7.26
C VAL A 107 16.95 11.82 8.36
N LEU A 108 17.34 12.10 9.60
CA LEU A 108 16.38 12.21 10.72
C LEU A 108 15.39 13.34 10.52
N GLN A 109 15.83 14.48 10.00
CA GLN A 109 14.94 15.60 9.67
C GLN A 109 13.94 15.21 8.59
N SER A 110 14.35 14.53 7.52
CA SER A 110 13.44 14.09 6.47
C SER A 110 12.38 13.11 6.98
N ILE A 111 12.74 12.21 7.91
CA ILE A 111 11.78 11.33 8.57
C ILE A 111 10.80 12.14 9.44
N PHE A 112 11.28 13.09 10.21
CA PHE A 112 10.44 13.95 11.05
C PHE A 112 9.44 14.75 10.21
N GLU A 113 9.89 15.30 9.08
CA GLU A 113 9.04 16.04 8.15
C GLU A 113 7.97 15.14 7.53
N TYR A 114 8.35 13.92 7.11
CA TYR A 114 7.38 12.91 6.63
C TYR A 114 6.34 12.58 7.71
N GLN A 115 6.76 12.27 8.94
CA GLN A 115 5.85 12.00 10.07
C GLN A 115 4.87 13.16 10.29
N SER A 116 5.37 14.40 10.24
CA SER A 116 4.56 15.60 10.42
C SER A 116 3.52 15.76 9.31
N MET A 117 3.92 15.54 8.04
CA MET A 117 2.99 15.62 6.91
C MET A 117 1.93 14.51 6.97
N VAL A 118 2.29 13.31 7.42
CA VAL A 118 1.31 12.22 7.63
C VAL A 118 0.33 12.59 8.74
N CYS A 119 0.79 13.17 9.85
CA CYS A 119 -0.10 13.64 10.92
C CYS A 119 -1.07 14.72 10.42
N GLU A 120 -0.59 15.72 9.68
CA GLU A 120 -1.44 16.78 9.10
C GLU A 120 -2.47 16.19 8.11
N LEU A 121 -2.04 15.26 7.24
CA LEU A 121 -2.92 14.64 6.25
C LEU A 121 -4.03 13.80 6.89
N THR A 122 -3.69 13.05 7.92
CA THR A 122 -4.60 12.10 8.57
C THR A 122 -5.36 12.69 9.75
N GLY A 123 -4.98 13.86 10.24
CA GLY A 123 -5.52 14.45 11.47
C GLY A 123 -5.13 13.67 12.73
N MET A 124 -4.13 12.79 12.66
CA MET A 124 -3.68 11.97 13.79
C MET A 124 -2.53 12.66 14.55
N ASP A 125 -2.37 12.31 15.83
CA ASP A 125 -1.37 12.94 16.70
C ASP A 125 0.07 12.52 16.42
N VAL A 126 0.29 11.25 16.04
CA VAL A 126 1.63 10.65 15.93
C VAL A 126 1.68 9.67 14.77
N SER A 127 2.75 9.78 13.95
CA SER A 127 3.12 8.80 12.94
C SER A 127 4.53 8.25 13.21
N ASN A 128 4.82 7.04 12.71
CA ASN A 128 6.17 6.47 12.71
C ASN A 128 6.95 6.83 11.43
N ALA A 129 8.19 6.35 11.34
CA ALA A 129 9.05 6.57 10.18
C ALA A 129 8.56 5.86 8.89
N SER A 130 7.85 4.79 8.98
CA SER A 130 7.07 3.99 8.00
C SER A 130 7.04 2.51 8.37
N LEU A 131 6.19 1.76 7.68
CA LEU A 131 6.15 0.30 7.63
C LEU A 131 6.37 -0.19 6.20
N TYR A 132 6.22 -1.49 5.93
CA TYR A 132 6.53 -2.08 4.62
C TYR A 132 5.49 -1.72 3.56
N ASP A 133 4.20 -1.92 3.89
CA ASP A 133 3.06 -1.61 3.04
C ASP A 133 1.79 -1.38 3.87
N GLY A 134 0.70 -0.98 3.22
CA GLY A 134 -0.56 -0.71 3.89
C GLY A 134 -1.18 -1.94 4.56
N ALA A 135 -1.02 -3.11 3.99
CA ALA A 135 -1.57 -4.36 4.52
C ALA A 135 -0.86 -4.78 5.82
N THR A 136 0.48 -4.72 5.83
CA THR A 136 1.26 -4.97 7.06
C THR A 136 1.04 -3.88 8.10
N ALA A 137 0.81 -2.63 7.69
CA ALA A 137 0.43 -1.56 8.61
C ALA A 137 -0.90 -1.85 9.31
N ALA A 138 -1.91 -2.38 8.59
CA ALA A 138 -3.17 -2.80 9.17
C ALA A 138 -2.99 -3.98 10.17
N ALA A 139 -2.16 -4.96 9.82
CA ALA A 139 -1.87 -6.07 10.70
C ALA A 139 -1.14 -5.64 11.99
N GLU A 140 -0.17 -4.74 11.88
CA GLU A 140 0.53 -4.16 13.04
C GLU A 140 -0.42 -3.33 13.93
N ALA A 141 -1.35 -2.58 13.32
CA ALA A 141 -2.36 -1.80 14.04
C ALA A 141 -3.25 -2.67 14.94
N VAL A 142 -3.59 -3.88 14.50
CA VAL A 142 -4.34 -4.86 15.31
C VAL A 142 -3.62 -5.10 16.64
N PHE A 143 -2.32 -5.37 16.60
CA PHE A 143 -1.56 -5.66 17.84
C PHE A 143 -1.37 -4.44 18.74
N MET A 144 -1.45 -3.23 18.18
CA MET A 144 -1.50 -2.02 19.01
C MET A 144 -2.76 -1.92 19.84
N CYS A 145 -3.88 -2.49 19.38
CA CYS A 145 -5.17 -2.44 20.05
C CYS A 145 -5.33 -3.48 21.14
N GLN A 146 -4.62 -4.60 21.02
CA GLN A 146 -4.79 -5.74 21.92
C GLN A 146 -4.33 -5.47 23.37
N ASP A 147 -5.02 -6.08 24.31
CA ASP A 147 -4.66 -6.14 25.71
C ASP A 147 -5.02 -7.54 26.30
N ARG A 148 -4.91 -7.69 27.63
CA ARG A 148 -5.18 -8.98 28.32
C ARG A 148 -6.64 -9.42 28.29
N LYS A 149 -7.57 -8.51 28.03
CA LYS A 149 -9.02 -8.76 28.08
C LYS A 149 -9.63 -8.80 26.69
N ARG A 150 -9.05 -8.05 25.75
CA ARG A 150 -9.57 -7.84 24.42
C ARG A 150 -8.53 -8.25 23.38
N SER A 151 -8.85 -9.24 22.55
CA SER A 151 -7.98 -9.74 21.49
C SER A 151 -8.70 -9.98 20.17
N GLY A 152 -10.03 -10.08 20.16
CA GLY A 152 -10.82 -10.30 18.95
C GLY A 152 -10.71 -9.16 17.95
N VAL A 153 -10.78 -9.49 16.68
CA VAL A 153 -10.69 -8.54 15.55
C VAL A 153 -11.90 -8.69 14.65
N VAL A 154 -12.57 -7.60 14.37
CA VAL A 154 -13.67 -7.53 13.41
C VAL A 154 -13.20 -6.76 12.17
N VAL A 155 -13.44 -7.29 10.98
CA VAL A 155 -13.01 -6.64 9.72
C VAL A 155 -14.20 -6.59 8.78
N SER A 156 -14.45 -5.45 8.14
CA SER A 156 -15.42 -5.40 7.06
C SER A 156 -14.91 -6.13 5.81
N ALA A 157 -15.75 -6.89 5.15
CA ALA A 157 -15.42 -7.52 3.86
C ALA A 157 -15.19 -6.53 2.73
N THR A 158 -15.48 -5.24 2.96
CA THR A 158 -15.21 -4.14 2.02
C THR A 158 -13.79 -3.59 2.13
N VAL A 159 -13.00 -4.06 3.08
CA VAL A 159 -11.55 -3.82 3.15
C VAL A 159 -10.86 -4.59 2.02
N ASN A 160 -9.76 -4.06 1.49
CA ASN A 160 -8.98 -4.73 0.45
C ASN A 160 -8.71 -6.21 0.82
N PRO A 161 -9.06 -7.17 -0.04
CA PRO A 161 -8.92 -8.60 0.25
C PRO A 161 -7.50 -9.01 0.65
N GLN A 162 -6.47 -8.43 0.03
CA GLN A 162 -5.08 -8.71 0.37
C GLN A 162 -4.73 -8.21 1.77
N THR A 163 -5.30 -7.08 2.19
CA THR A 163 -5.16 -6.58 3.56
C THR A 163 -5.83 -7.53 4.55
N ILE A 164 -7.03 -8.01 4.25
CA ILE A 164 -7.73 -9.01 5.11
C ILE A 164 -6.89 -10.28 5.28
N GLU A 165 -6.36 -10.82 4.18
CA GLU A 165 -5.53 -12.04 4.24
C GLU A 165 -4.21 -11.82 4.99
N THR A 166 -3.60 -10.64 4.85
CA THR A 166 -2.40 -10.28 5.61
C THR A 166 -2.71 -10.20 7.12
N VAL A 167 -3.81 -9.52 7.49
CA VAL A 167 -4.26 -9.44 8.89
C VAL A 167 -4.52 -10.84 9.45
N LYS A 168 -5.23 -11.71 8.71
CA LYS A 168 -5.46 -13.11 9.13
C LYS A 168 -4.15 -13.85 9.36
N THR A 169 -3.19 -13.76 8.43
CA THR A 169 -1.89 -14.42 8.52
C THR A 169 -1.13 -14.01 9.79
N TYR A 170 -1.11 -12.73 10.10
CA TYR A 170 -0.48 -12.21 11.32
C TYR A 170 -1.22 -12.68 12.58
N CYS A 171 -2.54 -12.64 12.56
CA CYS A 171 -3.40 -13.02 13.68
C CYS A 171 -3.34 -14.52 13.96
N GLU A 172 -3.41 -15.35 12.94
CA GLU A 172 -3.34 -16.82 13.04
C GLU A 172 -2.07 -17.29 13.76
N SER A 173 -0.93 -16.68 13.41
CA SER A 173 0.37 -17.00 14.04
C SER A 173 0.40 -16.76 15.56
N ARG A 174 -0.55 -15.97 16.07
CA ARG A 174 -0.69 -15.61 17.49
C ARG A 174 -1.97 -16.16 18.13
N GLY A 175 -2.73 -16.98 17.42
CA GLY A 175 -3.99 -17.56 17.91
C GLY A 175 -5.09 -16.50 18.13
N VAL A 176 -5.08 -15.43 17.35
CA VAL A 176 -6.08 -14.34 17.38
C VAL A 176 -7.15 -14.62 16.34
N GLU A 177 -8.41 -14.58 16.76
CA GLU A 177 -9.55 -14.76 15.88
C GLU A 177 -9.87 -13.47 15.12
N VAL A 178 -10.09 -13.60 13.79
CA VAL A 178 -10.49 -12.51 12.90
C VAL A 178 -11.85 -12.84 12.30
N GLU A 179 -12.86 -12.07 12.65
CA GLU A 179 -14.21 -12.17 12.09
C GLU A 179 -14.38 -11.19 10.95
N VAL A 180 -14.72 -11.71 9.76
CA VAL A 180 -14.95 -10.88 8.55
C VAL A 180 -16.45 -10.74 8.35
N ILE A 181 -16.94 -9.51 8.41
CA ILE A 181 -18.37 -9.18 8.28
C ILE A 181 -18.72 -8.96 6.83
N PRO A 182 -19.74 -9.65 6.29
CA PRO A 182 -20.14 -9.53 4.90
C PRO A 182 -20.49 -8.11 4.48
N ALA A 183 -20.27 -7.81 3.20
CA ALA A 183 -20.75 -6.57 2.58
C ALA A 183 -22.22 -6.71 2.20
N LYS A 184 -22.91 -5.56 2.18
CA LYS A 184 -24.26 -5.41 1.67
C LYS A 184 -24.34 -4.11 0.86
N GLY A 185 -24.80 -4.19 -0.37
CA GLY A 185 -24.84 -3.00 -1.23
C GLY A 185 -23.45 -2.46 -1.60
N GLY A 186 -22.43 -3.30 -1.61
CA GLY A 186 -21.05 -2.86 -1.82
C GLY A 186 -20.43 -2.12 -0.64
N ALA A 187 -21.18 -1.89 0.43
CA ALA A 187 -20.75 -1.26 1.68
C ALA A 187 -20.75 -2.25 2.85
N THR A 188 -20.23 -1.87 3.99
CA THR A 188 -20.26 -2.65 5.22
C THR A 188 -21.71 -2.88 5.66
N ASP A 189 -22.13 -4.10 5.94
CA ASP A 189 -23.43 -4.37 6.59
C ASP A 189 -23.38 -3.86 8.03
N ALA A 190 -23.79 -2.60 8.24
CA ALA A 190 -23.68 -1.92 9.53
C ALA A 190 -24.41 -2.64 10.68
N PRO A 191 -25.63 -3.20 10.50
CA PRO A 191 -26.27 -4.01 11.53
C PRO A 191 -25.48 -5.28 11.89
N ALA A 192 -25.00 -6.02 10.89
CA ALA A 192 -24.19 -7.22 11.13
C ALA A 192 -22.84 -6.87 11.78
N PHE A 193 -22.22 -5.78 11.33
CA PHE A 193 -20.97 -5.27 11.88
C PHE A 193 -21.14 -4.89 13.36
N ALA A 194 -22.16 -4.12 13.70
CA ALA A 194 -22.43 -3.76 15.09
C ALA A 194 -22.76 -4.97 15.97
N ALA A 195 -23.45 -5.99 15.44
CA ALA A 195 -23.77 -7.22 16.19
C ALA A 195 -22.54 -8.09 16.48
N ALA A 196 -21.48 -8.02 15.65
CA ALA A 196 -20.23 -8.74 15.85
C ALA A 196 -19.30 -8.09 16.90
N LEU A 197 -19.53 -6.82 17.23
CA LEU A 197 -18.75 -6.10 18.22
C LEU A 197 -19.14 -6.51 19.64
N GLY A 198 -18.19 -6.96 20.43
CA GLY A 198 -18.45 -7.45 21.80
C GLY A 198 -17.34 -7.07 22.79
N GLU A 199 -17.51 -7.51 24.03
CA GLU A 199 -16.57 -7.23 25.13
C GLU A 199 -15.17 -7.76 24.87
N ALA A 200 -15.02 -8.83 24.07
CA ALA A 200 -13.72 -9.40 23.69
C ALA A 200 -13.08 -8.71 22.47
N THR A 201 -13.80 -7.86 21.75
CA THR A 201 -13.30 -7.18 20.55
C THR A 201 -12.27 -6.13 20.96
N ALA A 202 -11.04 -6.26 20.46
CA ALA A 202 -9.96 -5.31 20.66
C ALA A 202 -10.06 -4.14 19.67
N CYS A 203 -10.34 -4.47 18.41
CA CYS A 203 -10.45 -3.48 17.34
C CYS A 203 -11.36 -3.94 16.21
N ALA A 204 -11.78 -2.98 15.41
CA ALA A 204 -12.42 -3.26 14.13
C ALA A 204 -11.78 -2.44 13.02
N ILE A 205 -11.70 -3.03 11.82
CA ILE A 205 -11.05 -2.46 10.63
C ILE A 205 -12.12 -2.12 9.59
N ILE A 206 -12.13 -0.87 9.17
CA ILE A 206 -12.92 -0.35 8.03
C ILE A 206 -11.98 0.28 7.01
N GLN A 207 -12.45 0.52 5.79
CA GLN A 207 -11.68 1.19 4.75
C GLN A 207 -12.48 2.33 4.11
N GLN A 208 -11.83 3.46 3.87
CA GLN A 208 -12.45 4.67 3.29
C GLN A 208 -11.52 5.35 2.28
N PRO A 209 -11.91 5.50 1.00
CA PRO A 209 -12.98 4.73 0.34
C PRO A 209 -12.76 3.23 0.47
N ASN A 210 -13.82 2.42 0.42
CA ASN A 210 -13.66 0.98 0.54
C ASN A 210 -13.04 0.35 -0.72
N TYR A 211 -12.83 -0.98 -0.72
CA TYR A 211 -12.18 -1.68 -1.85
C TYR A 211 -12.91 -1.49 -3.18
N PHE A 212 -14.23 -1.32 -3.16
CA PHE A 212 -15.03 -1.08 -4.34
C PHE A 212 -15.13 0.40 -4.74
N GLY A 213 -14.42 1.27 -4.02
CA GLY A 213 -14.41 2.72 -4.22
C GLY A 213 -15.56 3.47 -3.54
N ILE A 214 -16.47 2.75 -2.89
CA ILE A 214 -17.66 3.32 -2.24
C ILE A 214 -17.25 4.11 -0.98
N LEU A 215 -17.95 5.22 -0.76
CA LEU A 215 -17.84 6.01 0.47
C LEU A 215 -18.76 5.42 1.54
N GLU A 216 -18.17 4.88 2.60
CA GLU A 216 -18.87 4.27 3.73
C GLU A 216 -19.43 5.35 4.68
N ASP A 217 -20.48 5.03 5.43
CA ASP A 217 -20.90 5.81 6.58
C ASP A 217 -19.94 5.60 7.77
N ALA A 218 -18.68 6.03 7.54
CA ALA A 218 -17.56 5.72 8.43
C ALA A 218 -17.79 6.27 9.86
N GLY A 219 -18.48 7.41 10.01
CA GLY A 219 -18.83 7.99 11.31
C GLY A 219 -19.66 7.05 12.17
N ASP A 220 -20.73 6.50 11.61
CA ASP A 220 -21.64 5.58 12.30
C ASP A 220 -20.95 4.26 12.68
N LEU A 221 -20.10 3.75 11.78
CA LEU A 221 -19.30 2.55 12.06
C LEU A 221 -18.30 2.77 13.21
N ILE A 222 -17.63 3.93 13.23
CA ILE A 222 -16.68 4.31 14.29
C ILE A 222 -17.42 4.46 15.63
N GLU A 223 -18.59 5.09 15.64
CA GLU A 223 -19.41 5.22 16.84
C GLU A 223 -19.81 3.85 17.41
N ALA A 224 -20.23 2.93 16.54
CA ALA A 224 -20.55 1.55 16.94
C ALA A 224 -19.34 0.81 17.54
N ILE A 225 -18.14 0.97 16.94
CA ILE A 225 -16.89 0.39 17.45
C ILE A 225 -16.59 0.93 18.85
N HIS A 226 -16.67 2.23 19.04
CA HIS A 226 -16.40 2.87 20.32
C HIS A 226 -17.46 2.53 21.39
N ALA A 227 -18.72 2.42 21.01
CA ALA A 227 -19.80 1.99 21.92
C ALA A 227 -19.55 0.60 22.49
N ALA A 228 -18.94 -0.31 21.72
CA ALA A 228 -18.48 -1.64 22.20
C ALA A 228 -17.19 -1.58 23.01
N GLY A 229 -16.54 -0.42 23.12
CA GLY A 229 -15.27 -0.19 23.80
C GLY A 229 -14.06 -0.76 23.04
N ALA A 230 -14.22 -1.05 21.74
CA ALA A 230 -13.15 -1.45 20.83
C ALA A 230 -12.45 -0.22 20.23
N LYS A 231 -11.32 -0.46 19.53
CA LYS A 231 -10.57 0.58 18.81
C LYS A 231 -10.90 0.59 17.33
N ALA A 232 -11.07 1.78 16.76
CA ALA A 232 -11.32 1.95 15.34
C ALA A 232 -10.00 2.05 14.58
N ILE A 233 -9.79 1.15 13.61
CA ILE A 233 -8.71 1.18 12.64
C ILE A 233 -9.33 1.52 11.28
N MET A 234 -8.85 2.59 10.63
CA MET A 234 -9.28 2.95 9.29
C MET A 234 -8.13 2.78 8.30
N ALA A 235 -8.33 1.97 7.28
CA ALA A 235 -7.50 1.95 6.10
C ALA A 235 -7.97 3.06 5.14
N ALA A 236 -7.11 4.07 4.89
CA ALA A 236 -7.46 5.23 4.08
C ALA A 236 -6.68 5.27 2.75
N ASP A 237 -7.30 5.77 1.68
CA ASP A 237 -6.53 6.21 0.50
C ASP A 237 -5.98 7.61 0.76
N PRO A 238 -4.66 7.78 0.84
CA PRO A 238 -4.08 9.06 1.25
C PRO A 238 -4.34 10.21 0.26
N VAL A 239 -4.58 9.92 -1.03
CA VAL A 239 -4.90 10.98 -2.00
C VAL A 239 -6.35 11.46 -1.84
N SER A 240 -7.27 10.57 -1.51
CA SER A 240 -8.67 10.92 -1.28
C SER A 240 -8.86 11.87 -0.09
N LEU A 241 -7.95 11.83 0.90
CA LEU A 241 -7.94 12.76 2.04
C LEU A 241 -7.73 14.23 1.65
N GLY A 242 -7.35 14.50 0.40
CA GLY A 242 -7.34 15.86 -0.14
C GLY A 242 -8.75 16.50 -0.25
N ILE A 243 -9.83 15.71 -0.21
CA ILE A 243 -11.21 16.19 -0.29
C ILE A 243 -12.18 15.49 0.67
N LEU A 244 -11.78 14.40 1.31
CA LEU A 244 -12.59 13.70 2.31
C LEU A 244 -12.18 14.12 3.72
N ALA A 245 -13.09 13.95 4.68
CA ALA A 245 -12.77 14.13 6.09
C ALA A 245 -11.64 13.21 6.52
N SER A 246 -10.70 13.74 7.28
CA SER A 246 -9.55 12.99 7.77
C SER A 246 -9.98 11.94 8.82
N PRO A 247 -9.23 10.84 8.96
CA PRO A 247 -9.47 9.85 10.02
C PRO A 247 -9.53 10.45 11.42
N GLY A 248 -8.68 11.44 11.71
CA GLY A 248 -8.68 12.13 13.00
C GLY A 248 -9.96 12.93 13.26
N GLU A 249 -10.49 13.62 12.23
CA GLU A 249 -11.80 14.33 12.34
C GLU A 249 -12.96 13.37 12.56
N LEU A 250 -12.89 12.16 12.01
CA LEU A 250 -13.87 11.10 12.21
C LEU A 250 -13.74 10.37 13.56
N GLY A 251 -12.69 10.65 14.32
CA GLY A 251 -12.46 10.06 15.63
C GLY A 251 -11.80 8.68 15.61
N VAL A 252 -11.11 8.31 14.54
CA VAL A 252 -10.38 7.04 14.42
C VAL A 252 -9.26 6.95 15.45
N ASP A 253 -9.00 5.77 16.02
CA ASP A 253 -7.87 5.55 16.94
C ASP A 253 -6.55 5.34 16.21
N ILE A 254 -6.58 4.62 15.06
CA ILE A 254 -5.41 4.32 14.24
C ILE A 254 -5.79 4.44 12.76
N CYS A 255 -5.07 5.28 12.03
CA CYS A 255 -5.11 5.34 10.57
C CYS A 255 -3.97 4.50 10.01
N VAL A 256 -4.29 3.67 9.02
CA VAL A 256 -3.31 2.96 8.19
C VAL A 256 -3.57 3.28 6.72
N ALA A 257 -2.52 3.28 5.91
CA ALA A 257 -2.68 3.54 4.48
C ALA A 257 -1.57 2.89 3.66
N GLU A 258 -1.86 2.65 2.37
CA GLU A 258 -0.83 2.36 1.38
C GLU A 258 -0.33 3.68 0.78
N GLY A 259 0.93 4.00 1.04
CA GLY A 259 1.56 5.25 0.59
C GLY A 259 2.09 5.23 -0.84
N GLN A 260 1.90 4.15 -1.60
CA GLN A 260 2.35 4.06 -3.00
C GLN A 260 1.87 5.26 -3.84
N SER A 261 0.64 5.68 -3.64
CA SER A 261 0.03 6.80 -4.37
C SER A 261 0.66 8.17 -4.08
N LEU A 262 1.50 8.28 -3.05
CA LEU A 262 2.22 9.49 -2.69
C LEU A 262 3.62 9.56 -3.33
N GLY A 263 3.69 9.51 -4.66
CA GLY A 263 4.93 9.75 -5.40
C GLY A 263 5.76 8.51 -5.72
N LEU A 264 5.23 7.31 -5.58
CA LEU A 264 5.88 6.06 -5.97
C LEU A 264 5.26 5.51 -7.26
N PRO A 265 6.07 4.96 -8.20
CA PRO A 265 5.55 4.24 -9.35
C PRO A 265 4.97 2.89 -8.92
N LEU A 266 4.21 2.24 -9.81
CA LEU A 266 3.66 0.90 -9.54
C LEU A 266 4.72 -0.18 -9.36
N SER A 267 5.88 -0.06 -10.01
CA SER A 267 7.11 -0.87 -9.84
C SER A 267 6.88 -2.38 -9.74
N PHE A 268 5.95 -2.93 -10.51
CA PHE A 268 5.60 -4.36 -10.51
C PHE A 268 5.24 -4.94 -9.12
N GLY A 269 4.75 -4.09 -8.22
CA GLY A 269 4.31 -4.50 -6.89
C GLY A 269 5.21 -4.05 -5.74
N GLY A 270 6.17 -3.18 -5.98
CA GLY A 270 6.97 -2.62 -4.89
C GLY A 270 8.41 -2.24 -5.22
N PRO A 271 9.14 -1.69 -4.23
CA PRO A 271 8.69 -1.47 -2.85
C PRO A 271 7.58 -0.41 -2.75
N TYR A 272 6.66 -0.61 -1.79
CA TYR A 272 5.58 0.32 -1.47
C TYR A 272 5.85 0.99 -0.11
N LEU A 273 4.82 1.53 0.56
CA LEU A 273 5.02 2.34 1.76
C LEU A 273 3.87 2.16 2.75
N GLY A 274 4.11 1.46 3.84
CA GLY A 274 3.15 1.36 4.94
C GLY A 274 3.11 2.66 5.75
N ILE A 275 1.94 3.30 5.77
CA ILE A 275 1.64 4.43 6.63
C ILE A 275 0.88 3.93 7.84
N ILE A 276 1.29 4.37 9.04
CA ILE A 276 0.55 4.18 10.27
C ILE A 276 0.64 5.43 11.13
N ALA A 277 -0.51 5.93 11.55
CA ALA A 277 -0.61 7.06 12.46
C ALA A 277 -1.70 6.78 13.51
N CYS A 278 -1.56 7.34 14.70
CA CYS A 278 -2.47 7.04 15.80
C CYS A 278 -2.66 8.24 16.73
N THR A 279 -3.65 8.12 17.61
CA THR A 279 -3.81 9.05 18.73
C THR A 279 -2.63 8.95 19.70
N SER A 280 -2.33 10.01 20.41
CA SER A 280 -1.24 10.07 21.40
C SER A 280 -1.33 9.00 22.49
N ALA A 281 -2.54 8.53 22.79
CA ALA A 281 -2.78 7.44 23.75
C ALA A 281 -2.12 6.12 23.32
N LEU A 282 -1.98 5.87 22.02
CA LEU A 282 -1.41 4.66 21.45
C LEU A 282 0.08 4.80 21.04
N MET A 283 0.66 5.99 21.13
CA MET A 283 2.04 6.29 20.71
C MET A 283 3.07 5.27 21.22
N ARG A 284 2.94 4.81 22.47
CA ARG A 284 3.88 3.84 23.08
C ARG A 284 3.73 2.42 22.53
N LYS A 285 2.68 2.14 21.76
CA LYS A 285 2.44 0.85 21.10
C LYS A 285 2.75 0.90 19.61
N LEU A 286 2.97 2.10 19.05
CA LEU A 286 3.25 2.30 17.62
C LEU A 286 4.53 1.55 17.21
N PRO A 287 4.50 0.66 16.21
CA PRO A 287 5.67 -0.10 15.77
C PRO A 287 6.68 0.77 15.02
N GLY A 288 7.88 0.27 14.83
CA GLY A 288 8.94 0.93 14.07
C GLY A 288 9.53 2.16 14.76
N ARG A 289 10.33 2.90 14.02
CA ARG A 289 11.05 4.08 14.52
C ARG A 289 10.19 5.31 14.58
N ILE A 290 10.47 6.16 15.56
CA ILE A 290 9.89 7.50 15.68
C ILE A 290 11.04 8.49 15.86
N VAL A 291 11.08 9.53 15.05
CA VAL A 291 12.01 10.64 15.18
C VAL A 291 11.34 11.78 15.94
N GLY A 292 12.04 12.31 16.91
CA GLY A 292 11.63 13.48 17.67
C GLY A 292 12.56 14.66 17.44
N GLN A 293 12.04 15.88 17.59
CA GLN A 293 12.81 17.10 17.58
C GLN A 293 13.37 17.37 18.97
N THR A 294 14.62 17.82 19.03
CA THR A 294 15.34 18.21 20.26
C THR A 294 16.23 19.43 20.00
N GLN A 295 17.11 19.75 20.91
CA GLN A 295 18.14 20.75 20.76
C GLN A 295 19.53 20.16 21.05
N ASP A 296 20.55 20.64 20.34
CA ASP A 296 21.94 20.31 20.60
C ASP A 296 22.49 21.07 21.82
N ALA A 297 23.75 20.83 22.16
CA ALA A 297 24.40 21.50 23.29
C ALA A 297 24.52 23.03 23.13
N GLN A 298 24.38 23.55 21.92
CA GLN A 298 24.39 24.97 21.59
C GLN A 298 22.98 25.58 21.50
N GLY A 299 21.91 24.77 21.68
CA GLY A 299 20.53 25.20 21.58
C GLY A 299 19.97 25.24 20.16
N ASN A 300 20.70 24.70 19.17
CA ASN A 300 20.19 24.60 17.81
C ASN A 300 19.20 23.41 17.68
N ARG A 301 18.24 23.54 16.77
CA ARG A 301 17.30 22.45 16.45
C ARG A 301 18.06 21.20 15.98
N ALA A 302 17.73 20.06 16.56
CA ALA A 302 18.30 18.77 16.24
C ALA A 302 17.23 17.68 16.25
N PHE A 303 17.54 16.51 15.69
CA PHE A 303 16.62 15.38 15.58
C PHE A 303 17.27 14.11 16.14
N VAL A 304 16.46 13.29 16.79
CA VAL A 304 16.93 12.02 17.40
C VAL A 304 15.87 10.94 17.26
N LEU A 305 16.30 9.67 17.26
CA LEU A 305 15.39 8.55 17.46
C LEU A 305 14.86 8.58 18.91
N THR A 306 13.54 8.42 19.06
CA THR A 306 12.88 8.45 20.37
C THR A 306 12.10 7.16 20.61
N LEU A 307 11.74 6.90 21.89
CA LEU A 307 10.97 5.72 22.30
C LEU A 307 11.57 4.37 21.88
N GLN A 308 12.87 4.27 21.67
CA GLN A 308 13.56 3.07 21.16
C GLN A 308 13.41 1.85 22.09
N ALA A 309 13.14 2.05 23.38
CA ALA A 309 13.01 0.96 24.35
C ALA A 309 11.92 -0.08 24.04
N ARG A 310 11.00 0.22 23.10
CA ARG A 310 9.94 -0.67 22.63
C ARG A 310 10.34 -1.51 21.40
N GLU A 311 11.45 -1.15 20.75
CA GLU A 311 11.90 -1.77 19.50
C GLU A 311 12.52 -3.16 19.73
N GLN A 312 12.49 -4.00 18.66
CA GLN A 312 12.88 -5.40 18.73
C GLN A 312 14.35 -5.61 19.14
N HIS A 313 15.28 -4.74 18.73
CA HIS A 313 16.71 -4.88 19.09
C HIS A 313 16.98 -4.66 20.58
N ILE A 314 16.04 -4.05 21.31
CA ILE A 314 16.10 -3.87 22.78
C ILE A 314 15.21 -4.89 23.48
N ARG A 315 13.95 -5.03 23.06
CA ARG A 315 12.95 -5.91 23.69
C ARG A 315 13.08 -7.36 23.32
N ARG A 316 13.74 -7.68 22.20
CA ARG A 316 13.94 -9.04 21.67
C ARG A 316 12.59 -9.76 21.51
N GLU A 317 12.44 -10.96 22.10
CA GLU A 317 11.22 -11.77 22.06
C GLU A 317 9.99 -11.12 22.71
N LYS A 318 10.19 -10.04 23.47
CA LYS A 318 9.11 -9.27 24.13
C LYS A 318 8.69 -8.04 23.35
N ALA A 319 9.26 -7.82 22.16
CA ALA A 319 8.84 -6.73 21.30
C ALA A 319 7.42 -6.96 20.78
N SER A 320 6.65 -5.89 20.66
CA SER A 320 5.29 -5.96 20.10
C SER A 320 5.30 -6.18 18.59
N SER A 321 6.38 -5.80 17.91
CA SER A 321 6.56 -5.91 16.46
C SER A 321 7.98 -6.35 16.12
N ASN A 322 8.14 -7.04 14.99
CA ASN A 322 9.42 -7.43 14.41
C ASN A 322 9.97 -6.42 13.39
N VAL A 323 9.29 -5.30 13.19
CA VAL A 323 9.74 -4.23 12.29
C VAL A 323 11.06 -3.67 12.80
N CYS A 324 12.11 -3.81 11.99
CA CYS A 324 13.45 -3.31 12.26
C CYS A 324 13.80 -2.18 11.28
N SER A 325 13.92 -2.50 10.00
CA SER A 325 14.06 -1.51 8.94
C SER A 325 12.69 -1.13 8.41
N ASN A 326 12.57 0.10 7.92
CA ASN A 326 11.37 0.62 7.29
C ASN A 326 11.66 0.97 5.82
N GLU A 327 10.68 1.46 5.10
CA GLU A 327 10.79 1.90 3.72
C GLU A 327 11.24 3.37 3.65
N ALA A 328 12.47 3.67 4.14
CA ALA A 328 12.95 5.03 4.35
C ALA A 328 12.99 5.87 3.06
N LEU A 329 13.43 5.27 1.93
CA LEU A 329 13.49 5.98 0.65
C LEU A 329 12.08 6.22 0.08
N CYS A 330 11.16 5.29 0.29
CA CYS A 330 9.76 5.47 -0.08
C CYS A 330 9.08 6.55 0.77
N ALA A 331 9.38 6.60 2.06
CA ALA A 331 8.89 7.67 2.96
C ALA A 331 9.45 9.05 2.54
N LEU A 332 10.73 9.12 2.14
CA LEU A 332 11.31 10.34 1.58
C LEU A 332 10.61 10.77 0.28
N ALA A 333 10.29 9.81 -0.60
CA ALA A 333 9.54 10.07 -1.83
C ALA A 333 8.16 10.65 -1.50
N ALA A 334 7.44 10.05 -0.55
CA ALA A 334 6.11 10.50 -0.11
C ALA A 334 6.16 11.89 0.54
N GLY A 335 7.12 12.14 1.44
CA GLY A 335 7.32 13.47 2.01
C GLY A 335 7.64 14.53 0.95
N THR A 336 8.51 14.19 -0.01
CA THR A 336 8.82 15.09 -1.13
C THR A 336 7.59 15.35 -2.02
N TYR A 337 6.80 14.30 -2.29
CA TYR A 337 5.55 14.42 -3.05
C TYR A 337 4.57 15.35 -2.35
N LEU A 338 4.31 15.13 -1.07
CA LEU A 338 3.40 15.96 -0.27
C LEU A 338 3.86 17.43 -0.24
N ALA A 339 5.16 17.66 -0.06
CA ALA A 339 5.74 19.01 -0.10
C ALA A 339 5.60 19.68 -1.48
N CYS A 340 5.75 18.93 -2.58
CA CYS A 340 5.58 19.44 -3.94
C CYS A 340 4.13 19.74 -4.29
N MET A 341 3.22 18.86 -3.90
CA MET A 341 1.80 19.00 -4.21
C MET A 341 1.13 20.06 -3.33
N GLY A 342 1.49 20.08 -2.05
CA GLY A 342 0.78 20.86 -1.06
C GLY A 342 -0.69 20.49 -0.94
N PRO A 343 -1.46 21.14 -0.06
CA PRO A 343 -2.89 20.83 0.11
C PRO A 343 -3.69 21.05 -1.18
N ASP A 344 -3.43 22.12 -1.91
CA ASP A 344 -4.15 22.44 -3.15
C ASP A 344 -3.87 21.46 -4.28
N GLY A 345 -2.62 20.99 -4.40
CA GLY A 345 -2.24 19.99 -5.40
C GLY A 345 -2.88 18.64 -5.12
N LEU A 346 -2.89 18.21 -3.86
CA LEU A 346 -3.51 16.98 -3.43
C LEU A 346 -5.04 17.02 -3.64
N ALA A 347 -5.69 18.11 -3.24
CA ALA A 347 -7.12 18.31 -3.46
C ALA A 347 -7.49 18.31 -4.95
N ARG A 348 -6.63 18.91 -5.81
CA ARG A 348 -6.82 18.87 -7.28
C ARG A 348 -6.65 17.47 -7.84
N ALA A 349 -5.67 16.70 -7.39
CA ALA A 349 -5.48 15.31 -7.82
C ALA A 349 -6.69 14.45 -7.44
N ALA A 350 -7.17 14.57 -6.21
CA ALA A 350 -8.35 13.88 -5.70
C ALA A 350 -9.63 14.26 -6.49
N SER A 351 -9.92 15.57 -6.62
CA SER A 351 -11.09 16.07 -7.35
C SER A 351 -11.07 15.70 -8.83
N SER A 352 -9.88 15.73 -9.47
CA SER A 352 -9.73 15.31 -10.86
C SER A 352 -9.99 13.82 -11.04
N SER A 353 -9.51 12.99 -10.10
CA SER A 353 -9.74 11.54 -10.12
C SER A 353 -11.22 11.23 -9.93
N TYR A 354 -11.88 11.88 -8.96
CA TYR A 354 -13.32 11.80 -8.75
C TYR A 354 -14.11 12.12 -10.02
N ALA A 355 -13.88 13.29 -10.60
CA ALA A 355 -14.61 13.73 -11.80
C ALA A 355 -14.41 12.78 -13.00
N LYS A 356 -13.19 12.26 -13.19
CA LYS A 356 -12.88 11.32 -14.29
C LYS A 356 -13.47 9.94 -14.09
N ALA A 357 -13.51 9.45 -12.86
CA ALA A 357 -14.16 8.18 -12.54
C ALA A 357 -15.68 8.26 -12.77
N HIS A 358 -16.30 9.34 -12.34
CA HIS A 358 -17.74 9.58 -12.60
C HIS A 358 -18.03 9.73 -14.09
N TYR A 359 -17.21 10.45 -14.84
CA TYR A 359 -17.32 10.53 -16.29
C TYR A 359 -17.18 9.15 -16.97
N LEU A 360 -16.20 8.35 -16.54
CA LEU A 360 -16.02 6.97 -17.05
C LEU A 360 -17.26 6.11 -16.73
N ALA A 361 -17.78 6.18 -15.50
CA ALA A 361 -18.96 5.44 -15.08
C ALA A 361 -20.19 5.82 -15.94
N GLU A 362 -20.46 7.11 -16.10
CA GLU A 362 -21.55 7.61 -16.94
C GLU A 362 -21.46 7.07 -18.37
N ARG A 363 -20.26 7.14 -18.98
CA ARG A 363 -20.03 6.68 -20.34
C ARG A 363 -20.13 5.17 -20.51
N LEU A 364 -19.70 4.37 -19.51
CA LEU A 364 -19.82 2.90 -19.55
C LEU A 364 -21.28 2.49 -19.40
N CYS A 365 -22.07 3.13 -18.55
CA CYS A 365 -23.49 2.87 -18.36
C CYS A 365 -24.37 3.25 -19.57
N GLU A 366 -23.82 3.93 -20.60
CA GLU A 366 -24.49 4.09 -21.90
C GLU A 366 -24.47 2.80 -22.75
N ILE A 367 -23.72 1.78 -22.34
CA ILE A 367 -23.56 0.50 -23.06
C ILE A 367 -24.52 -0.52 -22.43
N ASP A 368 -25.36 -1.16 -23.25
CA ASP A 368 -26.31 -2.16 -22.76
C ASP A 368 -25.65 -3.27 -21.94
N GLY A 369 -26.14 -3.48 -20.71
CA GLY A 369 -25.63 -4.48 -19.78
C GLY A 369 -24.44 -4.05 -18.92
N PHE A 370 -23.97 -2.81 -19.07
CA PHE A 370 -23.02 -2.19 -18.16
C PHE A 370 -23.77 -1.21 -17.26
N ASP A 371 -24.13 -1.63 -16.06
CA ASP A 371 -24.76 -0.81 -15.05
C ASP A 371 -23.85 -0.69 -13.83
N LEU A 372 -24.00 0.35 -13.01
CA LEU A 372 -23.33 0.38 -11.72
C LEU A 372 -23.76 -0.83 -10.90
N ALA A 373 -22.78 -1.52 -10.29
CA ALA A 373 -23.06 -2.69 -9.45
C ALA A 373 -23.91 -2.31 -8.21
N TRP A 374 -23.74 -1.08 -7.72
CA TRP A 374 -24.45 -0.53 -6.57
C TRP A 374 -24.74 0.96 -6.78
N ASP A 375 -25.91 1.40 -6.31
CA ASP A 375 -26.30 2.83 -6.27
C ASP A 375 -25.78 3.45 -4.96
N ALA A 376 -24.47 3.73 -4.93
CA ALA A 376 -23.78 4.28 -3.77
C ALA A 376 -22.77 5.35 -4.20
N PRO A 377 -22.50 6.37 -3.38
CA PRO A 377 -21.48 7.36 -3.68
C PRO A 377 -20.09 6.70 -3.70
N PHE A 378 -19.28 7.05 -4.69
CA PHE A 378 -17.95 6.48 -4.85
C PHE A 378 -16.89 7.56 -5.15
N MET A 379 -15.63 7.22 -4.97
CA MET A 379 -14.52 8.15 -5.17
C MET A 379 -13.92 8.03 -6.59
N ASN A 380 -12.82 7.32 -6.73
CA ASN A 380 -12.08 7.16 -8.01
C ASN A 380 -12.09 5.72 -8.53
N GLU A 381 -12.78 4.84 -7.81
CA GLU A 381 -13.07 3.47 -8.23
C GLU A 381 -14.57 3.21 -8.14
N PHE A 382 -15.05 2.34 -9.00
CA PHE A 382 -16.45 1.90 -9.03
C PHE A 382 -16.57 0.55 -9.75
N ALA A 383 -17.58 -0.22 -9.38
CA ALA A 383 -17.84 -1.49 -10.05
C ALA A 383 -19.03 -1.36 -11.01
N THR A 384 -18.93 -2.03 -12.15
CA THR A 384 -20.05 -2.24 -13.07
C THR A 384 -20.36 -3.72 -13.24
N THR A 385 -21.60 -4.06 -13.58
CA THR A 385 -21.92 -5.33 -14.22
C THR A 385 -21.18 -5.47 -15.55
N CYS A 386 -21.02 -6.71 -16.04
CA CYS A 386 -20.43 -6.96 -17.35
C CYS A 386 -21.20 -8.09 -18.04
N PRO A 387 -21.91 -7.82 -19.15
CA PRO A 387 -22.67 -8.83 -19.87
C PRO A 387 -21.80 -9.80 -20.64
N LEU A 388 -20.50 -9.48 -20.79
CA LEU A 388 -19.50 -10.25 -21.51
C LEU A 388 -18.69 -11.14 -20.57
N ASP A 389 -17.81 -11.99 -21.12
CA ASP A 389 -16.74 -12.60 -20.32
C ASP A 389 -15.67 -11.55 -20.00
N PRO A 390 -15.53 -11.10 -18.74
CA PRO A 390 -14.59 -10.04 -18.40
C PRO A 390 -13.14 -10.37 -18.76
N ALA A 391 -12.76 -11.66 -18.68
CA ALA A 391 -11.39 -12.08 -19.02
C ALA A 391 -11.13 -12.03 -20.54
N ALA A 392 -12.15 -12.27 -21.38
CA ALA A 392 -12.03 -12.10 -22.82
C ALA A 392 -11.96 -10.62 -23.21
N LEU A 393 -12.77 -9.78 -22.57
CA LEU A 393 -12.73 -8.33 -22.76
C LEU A 393 -11.37 -7.76 -22.34
N GLU A 394 -10.83 -8.20 -21.21
CA GLU A 394 -9.50 -7.77 -20.75
C GLU A 394 -8.41 -8.05 -21.80
N ARG A 395 -8.37 -9.25 -22.35
CA ARG A 395 -7.40 -9.62 -23.40
C ARG A 395 -7.56 -8.73 -24.64
N ALA A 396 -8.79 -8.52 -25.08
CA ALA A 396 -9.05 -7.71 -26.26
C ALA A 396 -8.63 -6.24 -26.10
N LEU A 397 -8.89 -5.65 -24.94
CA LEU A 397 -8.45 -4.29 -24.65
C LEU A 397 -6.93 -4.22 -24.48
N ALA A 398 -6.32 -5.25 -23.88
CA ALA A 398 -4.87 -5.33 -23.71
C ALA A 398 -4.13 -5.33 -25.05
N GLU A 399 -4.62 -6.09 -26.06
CA GLU A 399 -4.10 -6.07 -27.43
C GLU A 399 -4.17 -4.69 -28.09
N ARG A 400 -5.11 -3.86 -27.65
CA ARG A 400 -5.28 -2.48 -28.09
C ARG A 400 -4.53 -1.46 -27.21
N GLY A 401 -3.69 -1.94 -26.27
CA GLY A 401 -2.86 -1.11 -25.39
C GLY A 401 -3.63 -0.42 -24.26
N VAL A 402 -4.78 -0.97 -23.86
CA VAL A 402 -5.60 -0.48 -22.76
C VAL A 402 -5.65 -1.56 -21.67
N LEU A 403 -5.19 -1.25 -20.45
CA LEU A 403 -5.43 -2.08 -19.27
C LEU A 403 -6.76 -1.66 -18.65
N MET A 404 -7.76 -2.49 -18.80
CA MET A 404 -9.08 -2.23 -18.22
C MET A 404 -9.10 -2.43 -16.69
N GLY A 405 -10.24 -2.18 -16.06
CA GLY A 405 -10.49 -2.47 -14.66
C GLY A 405 -10.25 -3.93 -14.30
N LEU A 406 -10.30 -4.24 -13.02
CA LEU A 406 -10.12 -5.59 -12.51
C LEU A 406 -11.41 -6.41 -12.67
N PRO A 407 -11.41 -7.58 -13.35
CA PRO A 407 -12.51 -8.52 -13.29
C PRO A 407 -12.80 -8.93 -11.84
N ILE A 408 -14.06 -8.82 -11.43
CA ILE A 408 -14.51 -9.19 -10.08
C ILE A 408 -15.78 -10.04 -10.14
N GLU A 409 -16.03 -10.76 -9.05
CA GLU A 409 -17.33 -11.35 -8.75
C GLU A 409 -17.93 -10.63 -7.54
N PHE A 410 -19.20 -10.31 -7.58
CA PHE A 410 -19.91 -9.66 -6.47
C PHE A 410 -21.32 -10.18 -6.34
N VAL A 411 -21.91 -10.02 -5.16
CA VAL A 411 -23.33 -10.36 -4.92
C VAL A 411 -24.14 -9.07 -5.01
N PRO A 412 -25.05 -8.96 -6.00
CA PRO A 412 -25.90 -7.79 -6.13
C PRO A 412 -26.94 -7.75 -5.00
N ASP A 413 -27.39 -6.55 -4.65
CA ASP A 413 -28.46 -6.37 -3.68
C ASP A 413 -29.79 -6.90 -4.21
N ALA A 414 -30.55 -7.53 -3.34
CA ALA A 414 -31.88 -8.06 -3.64
C ALA A 414 -32.93 -6.99 -3.99
N ALA A 415 -32.59 -5.70 -3.93
CA ALA A 415 -33.57 -4.60 -3.94
C ALA A 415 -33.21 -3.34 -4.75
N SER A 416 -32.13 -3.32 -5.53
CA SER A 416 -31.94 -2.21 -6.48
C SER A 416 -32.91 -2.38 -7.63
N GLY A 417 -34.09 -1.76 -7.51
CA GLY A 417 -35.15 -1.73 -8.52
C GLY A 417 -34.76 -0.97 -9.80
N GLY A 418 -33.58 -1.28 -10.34
CA GLY A 418 -33.24 -0.96 -11.71
C GLY A 418 -34.14 -1.78 -12.63
N SER A 419 -34.71 -1.17 -13.65
CA SER A 419 -35.64 -1.75 -14.61
C SER A 419 -34.97 -2.83 -15.52
N GLY A 420 -33.74 -3.27 -15.20
CA GLY A 420 -33.06 -4.39 -15.82
C GLY A 420 -33.29 -5.66 -15.01
N THR A 421 -33.92 -6.67 -15.58
CA THR A 421 -33.91 -8.03 -15.05
C THR A 421 -32.43 -8.44 -14.95
N SER A 422 -31.93 -8.73 -13.72
CA SER A 422 -30.55 -9.21 -13.55
C SER A 422 -30.35 -10.42 -14.47
N GLU A 423 -29.21 -10.50 -15.12
CA GLU A 423 -28.90 -11.61 -16.04
C GLU A 423 -28.95 -12.96 -15.30
N ALA A 424 -28.68 -12.95 -13.99
CA ALA A 424 -28.82 -14.10 -13.12
C ALA A 424 -30.29 -14.60 -13.03
N ALA A 425 -31.25 -13.68 -12.94
CA ALA A 425 -32.67 -14.04 -12.94
C ALA A 425 -33.13 -14.53 -14.31
N ALA A 426 -32.62 -13.94 -15.40
CA ALA A 426 -32.88 -14.40 -16.77
C ALA A 426 -32.29 -15.79 -17.08
N GLN A 427 -31.19 -16.16 -16.40
CA GLN A 427 -30.52 -17.48 -16.53
C GLN A 427 -31.02 -18.52 -15.51
N GLY A 428 -32.05 -18.19 -14.69
CA GLY A 428 -32.62 -19.12 -13.70
C GLY A 428 -31.68 -19.43 -12.52
N ARG A 429 -30.70 -18.55 -12.23
CA ARG A 429 -29.80 -18.72 -11.08
C ARG A 429 -30.54 -18.38 -9.76
N PRO A 430 -30.17 -19.04 -8.65
CA PRO A 430 -30.73 -18.71 -7.34
C PRO A 430 -30.48 -17.24 -6.97
N HIS A 431 -31.43 -16.64 -6.28
CA HIS A 431 -31.29 -15.29 -5.74
C HIS A 431 -30.05 -15.14 -4.87
N GLY A 432 -29.23 -14.12 -5.08
CA GLY A 432 -27.96 -13.94 -4.39
C GLY A 432 -26.75 -14.71 -4.99
N SER A 433 -26.90 -15.25 -6.21
CA SER A 433 -25.75 -15.82 -6.94
C SER A 433 -24.75 -14.73 -7.32
N PRO A 434 -23.42 -15.01 -7.29
CA PRO A 434 -22.43 -14.05 -7.73
C PRO A 434 -22.64 -13.63 -9.20
N GLU A 435 -22.52 -12.34 -9.44
CA GLU A 435 -22.49 -11.75 -10.78
C GLU A 435 -21.08 -11.37 -11.16
N ARG A 436 -20.79 -11.36 -12.46
CA ARG A 436 -19.52 -10.90 -12.99
C ARG A 436 -19.55 -9.40 -13.19
N GLY A 437 -18.46 -8.76 -12.86
CA GLY A 437 -18.32 -7.33 -13.04
C GLY A 437 -16.87 -6.91 -13.22
N ILE A 438 -16.69 -5.63 -13.29
CA ILE A 438 -15.39 -5.01 -13.47
C ILE A 438 -15.27 -3.86 -12.48
N LEU A 439 -14.23 -3.88 -11.66
CA LEU A 439 -13.82 -2.77 -10.80
C LEU A 439 -12.95 -1.82 -11.61
N TRP A 440 -13.50 -0.68 -11.97
CA TRP A 440 -12.85 0.36 -12.74
C TRP A 440 -12.19 1.39 -11.85
N CYS A 441 -11.11 1.98 -12.33
CA CYS A 441 -10.41 3.07 -11.68
C CYS A 441 -10.07 4.16 -12.70
N ALA A 442 -10.27 5.42 -12.34
CA ALA A 442 -9.70 6.54 -13.06
C ALA A 442 -8.99 7.50 -12.10
N THR A 443 -7.83 7.98 -12.51
CA THR A 443 -7.04 8.92 -11.73
C THR A 443 -6.83 10.23 -12.51
N GLU A 444 -6.15 11.19 -11.91
CA GLU A 444 -5.75 12.42 -12.61
C GLU A 444 -4.90 12.14 -13.88
N MET A 445 -4.32 10.95 -14.00
CA MET A 445 -3.52 10.53 -15.15
C MET A 445 -4.33 10.16 -16.40
N ASN A 446 -5.62 9.84 -16.23
CA ASN A 446 -6.48 9.51 -17.36
C ASN A 446 -6.99 10.76 -18.04
N SER A 447 -6.74 10.94 -19.34
CA SER A 447 -7.32 12.03 -20.11
C SER A 447 -8.73 11.68 -20.59
N LYS A 448 -9.56 12.70 -20.88
CA LYS A 448 -10.88 12.49 -21.47
C LYS A 448 -10.81 11.63 -22.75
N ALA A 449 -9.83 11.90 -23.62
CA ALA A 449 -9.63 11.13 -24.84
C ALA A 449 -9.34 9.64 -24.59
N GLN A 450 -8.55 9.34 -23.57
CA GLN A 450 -8.29 7.94 -23.16
C GLN A 450 -9.53 7.25 -22.61
N ILE A 451 -10.35 7.97 -21.86
CA ILE A 451 -11.63 7.45 -21.36
C ILE A 451 -12.57 7.17 -22.53
N ASP A 452 -12.75 8.14 -23.42
CA ASP A 452 -13.61 7.98 -24.60
C ASP A 452 -13.16 6.81 -25.48
N GLU A 453 -11.84 6.66 -25.70
CA GLU A 453 -11.27 5.54 -26.46
C GLU A 453 -11.58 4.19 -25.79
N ALA A 454 -11.37 4.08 -24.49
CA ALA A 454 -11.63 2.85 -23.75
C ALA A 454 -13.12 2.45 -23.82
N VAL A 455 -14.02 3.42 -23.66
CA VAL A 455 -15.47 3.19 -23.76
C VAL A 455 -15.86 2.71 -25.18
N GLU A 456 -15.34 3.34 -26.24
CA GLU A 456 -15.64 2.89 -27.60
C GLU A 456 -15.11 1.47 -27.88
N LEU A 457 -13.94 1.10 -27.35
CA LEU A 457 -13.42 -0.28 -27.44
C LEU A 457 -14.32 -1.29 -26.70
N VAL A 458 -14.82 -0.96 -25.51
CA VAL A 458 -15.80 -1.78 -24.80
C VAL A 458 -17.07 -1.93 -25.61
N LYS A 459 -17.57 -0.84 -26.22
CA LYS A 459 -18.78 -0.81 -27.03
C LYS A 459 -18.63 -1.61 -28.34
N GLU A 460 -17.45 -1.60 -28.96
CA GLU A 460 -17.15 -2.44 -30.13
C GLU A 460 -17.28 -3.93 -29.78
N TRP A 461 -16.84 -4.31 -28.60
CA TRP A 461 -16.88 -5.70 -28.11
C TRP A 461 -18.26 -6.16 -27.63
N ALA A 462 -19.08 -5.24 -27.15
CA ALA A 462 -20.46 -5.52 -26.70
C ALA A 462 -21.47 -5.70 -27.85
N ARG A 463 -21.06 -5.40 -29.09
CA ARG A 463 -21.90 -5.60 -30.31
C ARG A 463 -21.70 -6.99 -30.91
#